data_71dc8e8ec1d46fdeae2b7ebcee5a4a05
#
_entry.id   71dc8e8ec1d46fdeae2b7ebcee5a4a05
#
_cell.length_a   1.000
_cell.length_b   1.000
_cell.length_c   1.000
_cell.angle_alpha   90.00
_cell.angle_beta   90.00
_cell.angle_gamma   90.00
#
_symmetry.space_group_name_H-M   'P 1'
#
loop_
_entity.id
_entity.type
_entity.pdbx_description
1 polymer ?
#
loop_
_entity_poly.entity_id
_entity_poly.type
_entity_poly.pdbx_seq_one_letter_code
_entity_poly.pdbx_strand_id
1 'polypeptide(L)'
;MSTIPILQVEALSKSFGGIRALNQVSFEVGQGEVLGIIGPNGSGKTTIVNCITGFIKKTAGKVYFNGRDISTKPAHKIADMGITRTFQIMRPYYSLPAYKNLVIPLFSPRAKRTGGWRGGGKLGDRHTVGIDILEEIGFERDSYVPYKTAATLPTGYLKRLELARCLALKPEVIICDEVFSGLSMSEIASMVPLIERLQMDGITLIMIEHRLRELFRVADRVMVLNFGEKLIEGKPETVMADERVKEAYFGSQKVEEVMLHA
;
A
#
# COMPACT_ATOMS: atom_id res chain seq x y z
N MET A 1 16.85 -2.29 -22.75
CA MET A 1 15.41 -2.35 -23.03
C MET A 1 14.72 -1.66 -21.88
N SER A 2 14.04 -0.52 -22.10
CA SER A 2 13.27 0.13 -21.04
C SER A 2 12.07 -0.77 -20.73
N THR A 3 12.09 -1.36 -19.55
CA THR A 3 10.93 -2.14 -19.05
C THR A 3 9.76 -1.17 -18.86
N ILE A 4 8.61 -1.50 -19.46
CA ILE A 4 7.38 -0.70 -19.29
C ILE A 4 7.05 -0.69 -17.78
N PRO A 5 6.85 0.49 -17.17
CA PRO A 5 6.49 0.57 -15.77
C PRO A 5 5.14 -0.14 -15.51
N ILE A 6 5.01 -0.81 -14.36
CA ILE A 6 3.75 -1.48 -14.00
C ILE A 6 2.65 -0.46 -13.73
N LEU A 7 3.00 0.67 -13.13
CA LEU A 7 2.10 1.80 -12.88
C LEU A 7 2.76 3.09 -13.39
N GLN A 8 2.00 3.88 -14.15
CA GLN A 8 2.43 5.20 -14.63
C GLN A 8 1.34 6.22 -14.33
N VAL A 9 1.74 7.34 -13.77
CA VAL A 9 0.87 8.47 -13.44
C VAL A 9 1.37 9.70 -14.18
N GLU A 10 0.50 10.32 -14.99
CA GLU A 10 0.84 11.45 -15.84
C GLU A 10 0.00 12.69 -15.48
N ALA A 11 0.67 13.76 -15.09
CA ALA A 11 0.10 15.08 -14.80
C ALA A 11 -1.18 15.04 -13.95
N LEU A 12 -1.21 14.13 -12.95
CA LEU A 12 -2.37 13.89 -12.12
C LEU A 12 -2.71 15.13 -11.31
N SER A 13 -3.92 15.63 -11.50
CA SER A 13 -4.42 16.82 -10.81
C SER A 13 -5.77 16.56 -10.17
N LYS A 14 -5.97 17.11 -8.97
CA LYS A 14 -7.25 17.03 -8.25
C LYS A 14 -7.53 18.33 -7.51
N SER A 15 -8.73 18.86 -7.75
CA SER A 15 -9.26 20.00 -7.01
C SER A 15 -10.55 19.62 -6.30
N PHE A 16 -10.75 20.17 -5.11
CA PHE A 16 -11.99 20.11 -4.32
C PHE A 16 -12.49 21.54 -4.12
N GLY A 17 -13.54 21.90 -4.85
CA GLY A 17 -13.97 23.31 -4.89
C GLY A 17 -12.81 24.19 -5.39
N GLY A 18 -12.44 25.21 -4.60
CA GLY A 18 -11.32 26.11 -4.91
C GLY A 18 -9.94 25.62 -4.48
N ILE A 19 -9.83 24.49 -3.76
CA ILE A 19 -8.56 23.96 -3.22
C ILE A 19 -7.96 22.94 -4.17
N ARG A 20 -6.73 23.18 -4.63
CA ARG A 20 -5.98 22.25 -5.46
C ARG A 20 -5.19 21.28 -4.56
N ALA A 21 -5.69 20.06 -4.42
CA ALA A 21 -5.06 19.02 -3.58
C ALA A 21 -3.94 18.25 -4.29
N LEU A 22 -3.95 18.20 -5.64
CA LEU A 22 -2.87 17.68 -6.48
C LEU A 22 -2.70 18.57 -7.70
N ASN A 23 -1.46 18.85 -8.06
CA ASN A 23 -1.09 19.69 -9.19
C ASN A 23 -0.06 18.99 -10.07
N GLN A 24 -0.52 18.42 -11.19
CA GLN A 24 0.30 17.82 -12.25
C GLN A 24 1.36 16.81 -11.75
N VAL A 25 1.01 15.99 -10.76
CA VAL A 25 1.93 14.99 -10.22
C VAL A 25 2.15 13.87 -11.23
N SER A 26 3.42 13.61 -11.57
CA SER A 26 3.81 12.53 -12.49
C SER A 26 4.88 11.65 -11.87
N PHE A 27 4.73 10.34 -11.96
CA PHE A 27 5.72 9.34 -11.53
C PHE A 27 5.41 7.97 -12.16
N GLU A 28 6.38 7.09 -12.06
CA GLU A 28 6.29 5.71 -12.55
C GLU A 28 6.71 4.75 -11.44
N VAL A 29 6.22 3.52 -11.49
CA VAL A 29 6.62 2.45 -10.56
C VAL A 29 7.00 1.23 -11.40
N GLY A 30 8.17 0.70 -11.15
CA GLY A 30 8.67 -0.53 -11.77
C GLY A 30 8.00 -1.77 -11.20
N GLN A 31 8.05 -2.88 -11.91
CA GLN A 31 7.57 -4.16 -11.40
C GLN A 31 8.47 -4.65 -10.28
N GLY A 32 7.90 -5.08 -9.15
CA GLY A 32 8.64 -5.54 -7.96
C GLY A 32 9.32 -4.41 -7.19
N GLU A 33 9.06 -3.14 -7.53
CA GLU A 33 9.61 -1.98 -6.82
C GLU A 33 8.80 -1.68 -5.57
N VAL A 34 9.47 -1.21 -4.51
CA VAL A 34 8.86 -0.55 -3.34
C VAL A 34 9.06 0.95 -3.46
N LEU A 35 7.99 1.67 -3.82
CA LEU A 35 7.97 3.14 -3.85
C LEU A 35 7.39 3.69 -2.55
N GLY A 36 8.19 4.44 -1.79
CA GLY A 36 7.70 5.24 -0.66
C GLY A 36 7.10 6.57 -1.14
N ILE A 37 5.94 6.96 -0.62
CA ILE A 37 5.37 8.29 -0.83
C ILE A 37 5.28 8.99 0.53
N ILE A 38 6.06 10.02 0.70
CA ILE A 38 6.14 10.78 1.95
C ILE A 38 5.78 12.25 1.74
N GLY A 39 5.60 12.98 2.83
CA GLY A 39 5.26 14.41 2.80
C GLY A 39 4.49 14.83 4.04
N PRO A 40 4.42 16.13 4.34
CA PRO A 40 3.66 16.69 5.46
C PRO A 40 2.17 16.31 5.41
N ASN A 41 1.47 16.53 6.52
CA ASN A 41 0.01 16.40 6.54
C ASN A 41 -0.61 17.40 5.56
N GLY A 42 -1.59 16.94 4.78
CA GLY A 42 -2.24 17.76 3.75
C GLY A 42 -1.44 17.87 2.43
N SER A 43 -0.29 17.22 2.27
CA SER A 43 0.50 17.29 1.03
C SER A 43 -0.13 16.58 -0.18
N GLY A 44 -1.22 15.81 0.01
CA GLY A 44 -1.92 15.13 -1.08
C GLY A 44 -1.74 13.61 -1.17
N LYS A 45 -0.99 12.98 -0.25
CA LYS A 45 -0.70 11.52 -0.28
C LYS A 45 -1.95 10.63 -0.39
N THR A 46 -2.92 10.82 0.48
CA THR A 46 -4.17 10.06 0.45
C THR A 46 -5.00 10.39 -0.79
N THR A 47 -4.93 11.65 -1.28
CA THR A 47 -5.63 12.06 -2.50
C THR A 47 -5.08 11.36 -3.73
N ILE A 48 -3.74 11.23 -3.86
CA ILE A 48 -3.12 10.55 -5.00
C ILE A 48 -3.51 9.07 -5.04
N VAL A 49 -3.50 8.38 -3.89
CA VAL A 49 -3.93 6.98 -3.77
C VAL A 49 -5.41 6.83 -4.12
N ASN A 50 -6.27 7.71 -3.62
CA ASN A 50 -7.70 7.68 -3.93
C ASN A 50 -7.97 7.90 -5.44
N CYS A 51 -7.18 8.73 -6.11
CA CYS A 51 -7.28 8.93 -7.55
C CYS A 51 -6.80 7.70 -8.33
N ILE A 52 -5.66 7.11 -7.96
CA ILE A 52 -5.11 5.91 -8.61
C ILE A 52 -6.07 4.73 -8.47
N THR A 53 -6.63 4.53 -7.28
CA THR A 53 -7.51 3.40 -6.96
C THR A 53 -8.99 3.63 -7.35
N GLY A 54 -9.31 4.77 -7.97
CA GLY A 54 -10.65 5.06 -8.49
C GLY A 54 -11.72 5.36 -7.42
N PHE A 55 -11.30 5.62 -6.16
CA PHE A 55 -12.21 6.07 -5.10
C PHE A 55 -12.64 7.53 -5.28
N ILE A 56 -11.77 8.34 -5.90
CA ILE A 56 -12.05 9.75 -6.20
C ILE A 56 -11.73 10.01 -7.67
N LYS A 57 -12.65 10.67 -8.39
CA LYS A 57 -12.37 11.14 -9.75
C LYS A 57 -11.31 12.24 -9.70
N LYS A 58 -10.25 12.08 -10.49
CA LYS A 58 -9.28 13.13 -10.76
C LYS A 58 -9.89 14.28 -11.55
N THR A 59 -9.29 15.46 -11.49
CA THR A 59 -9.69 16.63 -12.30
C THR A 59 -9.01 16.59 -13.68
N ALA A 60 -7.72 16.20 -13.73
CA ALA A 60 -6.95 16.05 -14.96
C ALA A 60 -5.86 14.99 -14.81
N GLY A 61 -5.17 14.67 -15.90
CA GLY A 61 -4.08 13.70 -15.94
C GLY A 61 -4.56 12.28 -16.30
N LYS A 62 -3.62 11.33 -16.31
CA LYS A 62 -3.90 9.93 -16.66
C LYS A 62 -3.19 8.98 -15.70
N VAL A 63 -3.73 7.77 -15.59
CA VAL A 63 -3.13 6.66 -14.84
C VAL A 63 -3.15 5.43 -15.73
N TYR A 64 -1.99 4.80 -15.90
CA TYR A 64 -1.86 3.57 -16.67
C TYR A 64 -1.40 2.43 -15.76
N PHE A 65 -1.93 1.26 -15.99
CA PHE A 65 -1.53 0.02 -15.33
C PHE A 65 -1.24 -1.04 -16.38
N ASN A 66 -0.02 -1.58 -16.37
CA ASN A 66 0.48 -2.48 -17.42
C ASN A 66 0.24 -1.89 -18.83
N GLY A 67 0.53 -0.59 -19.02
CA GLY A 67 0.34 0.14 -20.27
C GLY A 67 -1.13 0.42 -20.66
N ARG A 68 -2.11 0.03 -19.83
CA ARG A 68 -3.55 0.26 -20.10
C ARG A 68 -4.06 1.44 -19.32
N ASP A 69 -4.77 2.35 -19.97
CA ASP A 69 -5.42 3.49 -19.31
C ASP A 69 -6.54 3.01 -18.37
N ILE A 70 -6.35 3.28 -17.07
CA ILE A 70 -7.33 2.97 -16.01
C ILE A 70 -7.99 4.21 -15.44
N SER A 71 -7.73 5.37 -16.01
CA SER A 71 -8.08 6.70 -15.51
C SER A 71 -9.55 6.93 -15.17
N THR A 72 -10.44 6.19 -15.81
CA THR A 72 -11.90 6.31 -15.63
C THR A 72 -12.54 5.07 -15.02
N LYS A 73 -11.73 4.07 -14.67
CA LYS A 73 -12.22 2.81 -14.10
C LYS A 73 -12.69 3.01 -12.66
N PRO A 74 -13.81 2.40 -12.26
CA PRO A 74 -14.23 2.39 -10.86
C PRO A 74 -13.32 1.47 -10.01
N ALA A 75 -13.27 1.71 -8.70
CA ALA A 75 -12.36 1.03 -7.78
C ALA A 75 -12.41 -0.52 -7.87
N HIS A 76 -13.62 -1.11 -7.96
CA HIS A 76 -13.75 -2.56 -8.06
C HIS A 76 -13.14 -3.15 -9.35
N LYS A 77 -13.15 -2.40 -10.45
CA LYS A 77 -12.49 -2.82 -11.71
C LYS A 77 -10.97 -2.69 -11.61
N ILE A 78 -10.48 -1.64 -10.93
CA ILE A 78 -9.04 -1.47 -10.69
C ILE A 78 -8.52 -2.60 -9.79
N ALA A 79 -9.26 -2.95 -8.73
CA ALA A 79 -8.93 -4.10 -7.88
C ALA A 79 -8.94 -5.43 -8.67
N ASP A 80 -9.94 -5.63 -9.55
CA ASP A 80 -10.04 -6.81 -10.43
C ASP A 80 -8.91 -6.85 -11.48
N MET A 81 -8.32 -5.72 -11.85
CA MET A 81 -7.14 -5.66 -12.71
C MET A 81 -5.85 -6.02 -11.98
N GLY A 82 -5.76 -5.82 -10.66
CA GLY A 82 -4.61 -6.22 -9.85
C GLY A 82 -3.97 -5.13 -9.00
N ILE A 83 -4.61 -4.00 -8.84
CA ILE A 83 -4.19 -2.97 -7.88
C ILE A 83 -5.09 -3.07 -6.66
N THR A 84 -4.53 -3.41 -5.50
CA THR A 84 -5.24 -3.46 -4.22
C THR A 84 -4.67 -2.44 -3.25
N ARG A 85 -5.39 -2.15 -2.18
CA ARG A 85 -4.90 -1.24 -1.14
C ARG A 85 -5.35 -1.67 0.24
N THR A 86 -4.53 -1.36 1.24
CA THR A 86 -4.96 -1.29 2.63
C THR A 86 -5.60 0.08 2.91
N PHE A 87 -6.33 0.19 4.00
CA PHE A 87 -6.94 1.45 4.42
C PHE A 87 -6.36 1.91 5.75
N GLN A 88 -6.16 3.21 5.90
CA GLN A 88 -5.71 3.82 7.14
C GLN A 88 -6.61 3.42 8.31
N ILE A 89 -7.93 3.49 8.12
CA ILE A 89 -8.92 2.94 9.04
C ILE A 89 -9.28 1.53 8.55
N MET A 90 -8.82 0.53 9.27
CA MET A 90 -9.08 -0.87 8.98
C MET A 90 -10.59 -1.16 8.93
N ARG A 91 -11.01 -1.92 7.92
CA ARG A 91 -12.43 -2.29 7.71
C ARG A 91 -12.61 -3.80 7.52
N PRO A 92 -12.16 -4.61 8.48
CA PRO A 92 -12.48 -6.03 8.43
C PRO A 92 -13.98 -6.26 8.71
N TYR A 93 -14.46 -7.44 8.39
CA TYR A 93 -15.76 -7.90 8.89
C TYR A 93 -15.59 -8.27 10.35
N TYR A 94 -15.79 -7.31 11.24
CA TYR A 94 -15.48 -7.43 12.68
C TYR A 94 -16.17 -8.60 13.37
N SER A 95 -17.39 -8.97 12.95
CA SER A 95 -18.15 -10.09 13.49
C SER A 95 -17.69 -11.47 12.98
N LEU A 96 -16.83 -11.50 11.97
CA LEU A 96 -16.33 -12.75 11.40
C LEU A 96 -14.94 -13.10 11.95
N PRO A 97 -14.59 -14.39 12.06
CA PRO A 97 -13.23 -14.84 12.30
C PRO A 97 -12.25 -14.32 11.26
N ALA A 98 -10.96 -14.19 11.63
CA ALA A 98 -9.93 -13.66 10.76
C ALA A 98 -9.91 -14.40 9.40
N TYR A 99 -9.83 -15.73 9.40
CA TYR A 99 -9.78 -16.51 8.17
C TYR A 99 -11.04 -16.33 7.28
N LYS A 100 -12.22 -16.12 7.87
CA LYS A 100 -13.46 -15.87 7.12
C LYS A 100 -13.47 -14.51 6.43
N ASN A 101 -12.66 -13.54 6.90
CA ASN A 101 -12.49 -12.27 6.21
C ASN A 101 -11.85 -12.41 4.83
N LEU A 102 -11.17 -13.53 4.56
CA LEU A 102 -10.53 -13.80 3.27
C LEU A 102 -11.45 -14.50 2.27
N VAL A 103 -12.55 -15.06 2.73
CA VAL A 103 -13.48 -15.80 1.87
C VAL A 103 -14.00 -14.92 0.72
N ILE A 104 -14.45 -13.69 1.01
CA ILE A 104 -14.98 -12.78 -0.02
C ILE A 104 -13.94 -12.43 -1.08
N PRO A 105 -12.71 -11.94 -0.74
CA PRO A 105 -11.66 -11.71 -1.75
C PRO A 105 -11.31 -12.95 -2.57
N LEU A 106 -11.28 -14.14 -1.97
CA LEU A 106 -11.03 -15.40 -2.67
C LEU A 106 -12.11 -15.77 -3.71
N PHE A 107 -13.33 -15.21 -3.58
CA PHE A 107 -14.39 -15.37 -4.58
C PHE A 107 -14.33 -14.32 -5.71
N SER A 108 -13.41 -13.36 -5.65
CA SER A 108 -13.32 -12.31 -6.68
C SER A 108 -13.10 -12.91 -8.08
N PRO A 109 -13.54 -12.22 -9.14
CA PRO A 109 -13.28 -12.64 -10.50
C PRO A 109 -11.77 -12.79 -10.78
N ARG A 110 -10.93 -11.90 -10.22
CA ARG A 110 -9.48 -11.98 -10.37
C ARG A 110 -8.90 -13.24 -9.73
N ALA A 111 -9.20 -13.52 -8.47
CA ALA A 111 -8.71 -14.70 -7.78
C ALA A 111 -9.09 -16.00 -8.51
N LYS A 112 -10.28 -16.04 -9.13
CA LYS A 112 -10.71 -17.16 -9.96
C LYS A 112 -9.90 -17.29 -11.26
N ARG A 113 -9.65 -16.17 -11.98
CA ARG A 113 -8.90 -16.17 -13.25
C ARG A 113 -7.43 -16.50 -13.08
N THR A 114 -6.81 -16.05 -12.02
CA THR A 114 -5.37 -16.26 -11.78
C THR A 114 -5.00 -17.63 -11.23
N GLY A 115 -5.95 -18.59 -11.25
CA GLY A 115 -5.66 -20.00 -11.01
C GLY A 115 -5.60 -20.42 -9.55
N GLY A 116 -6.43 -19.87 -8.68
CA GLY A 116 -6.59 -20.30 -7.28
C GLY A 116 -5.29 -20.32 -6.47
N TRP A 117 -5.37 -20.28 -5.16
CA TRP A 117 -4.24 -20.54 -4.29
C TRP A 117 -3.90 -22.05 -4.31
N ARG A 118 -2.59 -22.40 -4.35
CA ARG A 118 -2.14 -23.78 -4.27
C ARG A 118 -2.52 -24.34 -2.88
N GLY A 119 -3.22 -25.46 -2.83
CA GLY A 119 -3.52 -26.13 -1.56
C GLY A 119 -4.89 -26.77 -1.45
N GLY A 120 -5.83 -26.37 -2.27
CA GLY A 120 -7.15 -26.98 -2.28
C GLY A 120 -7.42 -27.66 -3.61
N GLY A 121 -8.00 -28.88 -3.63
CA GLY A 121 -8.46 -29.56 -4.83
C GLY A 121 -9.34 -28.66 -5.72
N LYS A 122 -9.95 -29.16 -6.80
CA LYS A 122 -10.66 -28.40 -7.87
C LYS A 122 -11.56 -27.24 -7.42
N LEU A 123 -11.88 -27.15 -6.11
CA LEU A 123 -12.57 -26.06 -5.41
C LEU A 123 -12.04 -25.94 -3.97
N GLY A 124 -10.71 -25.93 -3.78
CA GLY A 124 -10.06 -26.03 -2.50
C GLY A 124 -10.84 -25.43 -1.35
N ASP A 125 -10.86 -26.08 -0.22
CA ASP A 125 -11.47 -25.55 0.99
C ASP A 125 -10.93 -24.14 1.24
N ARG A 126 -11.76 -23.14 0.91
CA ARG A 126 -11.39 -21.73 1.03
C ARG A 126 -11.06 -21.33 2.46
N HIS A 127 -11.46 -22.13 3.43
CA HIS A 127 -11.07 -21.97 4.82
C HIS A 127 -9.59 -22.30 4.99
N THR A 128 -9.13 -23.42 4.43
CA THR A 128 -7.72 -23.81 4.44
C THR A 128 -6.89 -22.78 3.70
N VAL A 129 -7.30 -22.36 2.51
CA VAL A 129 -6.62 -21.29 1.75
C VAL A 129 -6.57 -19.98 2.54
N GLY A 130 -7.66 -19.62 3.23
CA GLY A 130 -7.68 -18.44 4.09
C GLY A 130 -6.67 -18.53 5.25
N ILE A 131 -6.54 -19.71 5.86
CA ILE A 131 -5.55 -19.96 6.91
C ILE A 131 -4.13 -19.91 6.35
N ASP A 132 -3.89 -20.53 5.17
CA ASP A 132 -2.57 -20.49 4.50
C ASP A 132 -2.11 -19.04 4.24
N ILE A 133 -3.01 -18.18 3.73
CA ILE A 133 -2.69 -16.75 3.53
C ILE A 133 -2.43 -16.03 4.86
N LEU A 134 -3.20 -16.34 5.91
CA LEU A 134 -2.95 -15.76 7.24
C LEU A 134 -1.60 -16.18 7.81
N GLU A 135 -1.20 -17.43 7.61
CA GLU A 135 0.12 -17.93 7.99
C GLU A 135 1.24 -17.20 7.24
N GLU A 136 1.09 -16.98 5.94
CA GLU A 136 2.05 -16.22 5.12
C GLU A 136 2.32 -14.81 5.66
N ILE A 137 1.32 -14.20 6.30
CA ILE A 137 1.44 -12.86 6.88
C ILE A 137 1.67 -12.87 8.39
N GLY A 138 2.03 -14.03 8.96
CA GLY A 138 2.49 -14.18 10.35
C GLY A 138 1.38 -14.36 11.38
N PHE A 139 0.28 -15.00 11.02
CA PHE A 139 -0.60 -15.63 11.99
C PHE A 139 -0.07 -17.04 12.29
N GLU A 140 -0.02 -17.42 13.55
CA GLU A 140 0.39 -18.77 13.94
C GLU A 140 -0.73 -19.75 13.59
N ARG A 141 -0.45 -20.71 12.69
CA ARG A 141 -1.41 -21.68 12.18
C ARG A 141 -2.04 -22.53 13.27
N ASP A 142 -1.19 -23.01 14.20
CA ASP A 142 -1.58 -23.92 15.28
C ASP A 142 -2.15 -23.19 16.50
N SER A 143 -2.37 -21.87 16.39
CA SER A 143 -3.00 -21.07 17.44
C SER A 143 -4.50 -20.86 17.20
N TYR A 144 -5.20 -20.37 18.21
CA TYR A 144 -6.61 -19.96 18.06
C TYR A 144 -6.78 -18.60 17.36
N VAL A 145 -5.69 -17.87 17.06
CA VAL A 145 -5.76 -16.49 16.55
C VAL A 145 -6.46 -16.41 15.18
N PRO A 146 -6.21 -17.29 14.19
CA PRO A 146 -6.95 -17.28 12.91
C PRO A 146 -8.47 -17.44 13.07
N TYR A 147 -8.91 -18.08 14.14
CA TYR A 147 -10.32 -18.41 14.42
C TYR A 147 -11.01 -17.36 15.29
N LYS A 148 -10.27 -16.43 15.91
CA LYS A 148 -10.86 -15.32 16.67
C LYS A 148 -11.60 -14.35 15.76
N THR A 149 -12.72 -13.81 16.25
CA THR A 149 -13.41 -12.71 15.55
C THR A 149 -12.49 -11.50 15.40
N ALA A 150 -12.53 -10.85 14.26
CA ALA A 150 -11.68 -9.70 13.97
C ALA A 150 -11.82 -8.58 15.02
N ALA A 151 -13.02 -8.43 15.63
CA ALA A 151 -13.25 -7.46 16.70
C ALA A 151 -12.37 -7.66 17.95
N THR A 152 -11.86 -8.87 18.18
CA THR A 152 -11.05 -9.22 19.37
C THR A 152 -9.54 -9.25 19.07
N LEU A 153 -9.14 -8.97 17.83
CA LEU A 153 -7.74 -9.00 17.45
C LEU A 153 -7.01 -7.70 17.85
N PRO A 154 -5.78 -7.81 18.36
CA PRO A 154 -4.89 -6.66 18.50
C PRO A 154 -4.63 -5.92 17.18
N THR A 155 -4.25 -4.66 17.26
CA THR A 155 -4.02 -3.78 16.11
C THR A 155 -3.03 -4.40 15.10
N GLY A 156 -1.94 -5.00 15.55
CA GLY A 156 -0.96 -5.66 14.70
C GLY A 156 -1.55 -6.78 13.84
N TYR A 157 -2.41 -7.61 14.41
CA TYR A 157 -3.11 -8.65 13.66
C TYR A 157 -4.17 -8.08 12.72
N LEU A 158 -4.84 -6.98 13.09
CA LEU A 158 -5.79 -6.32 12.20
C LEU A 158 -5.09 -5.72 10.96
N LYS A 159 -3.91 -5.11 11.13
CA LYS A 159 -3.09 -4.61 10.00
C LYS A 159 -2.65 -5.74 9.08
N ARG A 160 -2.20 -6.86 9.65
CA ARG A 160 -1.87 -8.07 8.88
C ARG A 160 -3.09 -8.63 8.15
N LEU A 161 -4.26 -8.65 8.81
CA LEU A 161 -5.50 -9.10 8.19
C LEU A 161 -5.91 -8.25 6.97
N GLU A 162 -5.75 -6.93 7.04
CA GLU A 162 -5.99 -6.04 5.89
C GLU A 162 -5.03 -6.38 4.73
N LEU A 163 -3.75 -6.63 5.02
CA LEU A 163 -2.77 -7.04 4.02
C LEU A 163 -3.12 -8.42 3.42
N ALA A 164 -3.53 -9.38 4.26
CA ALA A 164 -4.02 -10.70 3.82
C ALA A 164 -5.20 -10.58 2.85
N ARG A 165 -6.14 -9.67 3.13
CA ARG A 165 -7.29 -9.42 2.25
C ARG A 165 -6.86 -8.87 0.89
N CYS A 166 -5.81 -8.05 0.85
CA CYS A 166 -5.19 -7.60 -0.41
C CYS A 166 -4.57 -8.79 -1.15
N LEU A 167 -3.78 -9.62 -0.47
CA LEU A 167 -3.11 -10.80 -1.04
C LEU A 167 -4.09 -11.83 -1.59
N ALA A 168 -5.22 -12.04 -0.91
CA ALA A 168 -6.26 -12.95 -1.36
C ALA A 168 -6.84 -12.61 -2.74
N LEU A 169 -6.71 -11.36 -3.20
CA LEU A 169 -7.05 -10.88 -4.54
C LEU A 169 -5.97 -11.17 -5.59
N LYS A 170 -4.81 -11.73 -5.21
CA LYS A 170 -3.64 -11.94 -6.06
C LYS A 170 -3.22 -10.68 -6.82
N PRO A 171 -2.84 -9.63 -6.09
CA PRO A 171 -2.49 -8.35 -6.68
C PRO A 171 -1.13 -8.43 -7.39
N GLU A 172 -0.92 -7.51 -8.33
CA GLU A 172 0.39 -7.16 -8.87
C GLU A 172 0.94 -5.92 -8.18
N VAL A 173 0.03 -5.05 -7.69
CA VAL A 173 0.38 -3.85 -6.93
C VAL A 173 -0.46 -3.79 -5.65
N ILE A 174 0.21 -3.57 -4.51
CA ILE A 174 -0.44 -3.27 -3.24
C ILE A 174 -0.08 -1.85 -2.83
N ILE A 175 -1.08 -1.02 -2.58
CA ILE A 175 -0.88 0.31 -1.99
C ILE A 175 -1.10 0.20 -0.49
N CYS A 176 -0.04 0.40 0.29
CA CYS A 176 -0.03 0.33 1.74
C CYS A 176 -0.19 1.75 2.32
N ASP A 177 -1.35 2.02 2.92
CA ASP A 177 -1.67 3.33 3.49
C ASP A 177 -1.51 3.27 5.03
N GLU A 178 -0.35 3.75 5.53
CA GLU A 178 0.03 3.80 6.94
C GLU A 178 -0.05 2.43 7.65
N VAL A 179 0.60 1.40 7.09
CA VAL A 179 0.57 0.05 7.69
C VAL A 179 1.32 -0.04 9.00
N PHE A 180 2.30 0.84 9.26
CA PHE A 180 3.06 0.90 10.50
C PHE A 180 2.40 1.79 11.57
N SER A 181 1.36 2.53 11.22
CA SER A 181 0.68 3.43 12.16
C SER A 181 -0.01 2.66 13.28
N GLY A 182 0.20 3.11 14.53
CA GLY A 182 -0.39 2.50 15.72
C GLY A 182 0.25 1.19 16.17
N LEU A 183 1.34 0.75 15.54
CA LEU A 183 2.10 -0.44 15.94
C LEU A 183 3.22 -0.10 16.91
N SER A 184 3.50 -1.02 17.84
CA SER A 184 4.70 -1.02 18.68
C SER A 184 5.95 -1.31 17.85
N MET A 185 7.13 -1.01 18.36
CA MET A 185 8.40 -1.29 17.68
C MET A 185 8.60 -2.79 17.40
N SER A 186 8.16 -3.66 18.28
CA SER A 186 8.23 -5.12 18.09
C SER A 186 7.30 -5.60 16.97
N GLU A 187 6.09 -5.03 16.88
CA GLU A 187 5.15 -5.34 15.79
C GLU A 187 5.68 -4.87 14.45
N ILE A 188 6.29 -3.66 14.39
CA ILE A 188 6.92 -3.15 13.16
C ILE A 188 8.11 -4.03 12.78
N ALA A 189 8.98 -4.39 13.72
CA ALA A 189 10.11 -5.28 13.46
C ALA A 189 9.68 -6.61 12.83
N SER A 190 8.46 -7.07 13.12
CA SER A 190 7.88 -8.28 12.52
C SER A 190 7.13 -8.02 11.20
N MET A 191 6.74 -6.76 10.91
CA MET A 191 6.09 -6.38 9.65
C MET A 191 7.09 -6.09 8.53
N VAL A 192 8.27 -5.55 8.85
CA VAL A 192 9.30 -5.22 7.85
C VAL A 192 9.73 -6.43 7.03
N PRO A 193 10.12 -7.59 7.62
CA PRO A 193 10.45 -8.79 6.86
C PRO A 193 9.30 -9.31 5.99
N LEU A 194 8.04 -9.08 6.41
CA LEU A 194 6.88 -9.42 5.61
C LEU A 194 6.81 -8.57 4.34
N ILE A 195 7.03 -7.27 4.44
CA ILE A 195 7.06 -6.36 3.28
C ILE A 195 8.20 -6.75 2.32
N GLU A 196 9.40 -7.01 2.85
CA GLU A 196 10.56 -7.48 2.08
C GLU A 196 10.24 -8.78 1.32
N ARG A 197 9.59 -9.73 1.99
CA ARG A 197 9.17 -11.00 1.38
C ARG A 197 8.17 -10.79 0.25
N LEU A 198 7.15 -9.93 0.43
CA LEU A 198 6.18 -9.62 -0.63
C LEU A 198 6.85 -9.03 -1.87
N GLN A 199 7.86 -8.17 -1.67
CA GLN A 199 8.68 -7.64 -2.76
C GLN A 199 9.46 -8.76 -3.46
N MET A 200 10.13 -9.65 -2.71
CA MET A 200 10.86 -10.81 -3.27
C MET A 200 9.94 -11.75 -4.08
N ASP A 201 8.67 -11.86 -3.68
CA ASP A 201 7.65 -12.62 -4.40
C ASP A 201 7.15 -11.89 -5.66
N GLY A 202 7.74 -10.73 -6.00
CA GLY A 202 7.48 -9.95 -7.20
C GLY A 202 6.27 -9.01 -7.11
N ILE A 203 5.73 -8.79 -5.91
CA ILE A 203 4.64 -7.83 -5.69
C ILE A 203 5.23 -6.42 -5.64
N THR A 204 4.66 -5.52 -6.43
CA THR A 204 5.01 -4.09 -6.40
C THR A 204 4.28 -3.43 -5.24
N LEU A 205 5.00 -2.61 -4.47
CA LEU A 205 4.44 -1.94 -3.30
C LEU A 205 4.53 -0.42 -3.44
N ILE A 206 3.45 0.27 -3.11
CA ILE A 206 3.45 1.73 -2.92
C ILE A 206 3.10 1.96 -1.46
N MET A 207 4.03 2.55 -0.71
CA MET A 207 3.87 2.72 0.74
C MET A 207 3.75 4.20 1.10
N ILE A 208 2.64 4.56 1.74
CA ILE A 208 2.49 5.87 2.38
C ILE A 208 2.78 5.68 3.86
N GLU A 209 3.80 6.35 4.37
CA GLU A 209 4.21 6.20 5.75
C GLU A 209 4.68 7.52 6.37
N HIS A 210 4.55 7.61 7.69
CA HIS A 210 5.12 8.68 8.50
C HIS A 210 6.36 8.22 9.30
N ARG A 211 6.56 6.91 9.40
CA ARG A 211 7.72 6.30 10.04
C ARG A 211 8.82 6.13 9.00
N LEU A 212 9.62 7.18 8.82
CA LEU A 212 10.59 7.28 7.73
C LEU A 212 11.68 6.22 7.84
N ARG A 213 12.17 5.95 9.06
CA ARG A 213 13.24 4.97 9.30
C ARG A 213 12.85 3.57 8.80
N GLU A 214 11.66 3.13 9.12
CA GLU A 214 11.17 1.81 8.74
C GLU A 214 10.84 1.74 7.25
N LEU A 215 10.27 2.82 6.70
CA LEU A 215 10.03 2.92 5.26
C LEU A 215 11.34 2.85 4.46
N PHE A 216 12.38 3.56 4.87
CA PHE A 216 13.66 3.62 4.16
C PHE A 216 14.44 2.30 4.17
N ARG A 217 14.11 1.39 5.09
CA ARG A 217 14.69 0.03 5.08
C ARG A 217 14.16 -0.82 3.93
N VAL A 218 12.94 -0.57 3.49
CA VAL A 218 12.25 -1.41 2.50
C VAL A 218 12.06 -0.71 1.16
N ALA A 219 12.11 0.62 1.11
CA ALA A 219 11.85 1.38 -0.10
C ALA A 219 13.09 1.42 -1.02
N ASP A 220 12.90 1.05 -2.29
CA ASP A 220 13.93 1.23 -3.33
C ASP A 220 14.06 2.70 -3.72
N ARG A 221 12.93 3.40 -3.70
CA ARG A 221 12.82 4.80 -4.10
C ARG A 221 11.74 5.50 -3.28
N VAL A 222 11.94 6.78 -3.06
CA VAL A 222 11.02 7.62 -2.28
C VAL A 222 10.67 8.86 -3.09
N MET A 223 9.37 9.18 -3.11
CA MET A 223 8.82 10.41 -3.67
C MET A 223 8.28 11.29 -2.55
N VAL A 224 8.68 12.56 -2.53
CA VAL A 224 8.18 13.55 -1.58
C VAL A 224 7.10 14.39 -2.23
N LEU A 225 5.94 14.45 -1.58
CA LEU A 225 4.87 15.38 -1.92
C LEU A 225 4.86 16.55 -0.96
N ASN A 226 4.73 17.77 -1.51
CA ASN A 226 4.51 18.98 -0.74
C ASN A 226 3.49 19.86 -1.44
N PHE A 227 2.48 20.35 -0.73
CA PHE A 227 1.38 21.18 -1.27
C PHE A 227 0.77 20.67 -2.59
N GLY A 228 0.62 19.34 -2.71
CA GLY A 228 0.02 18.71 -3.89
C GLY A 228 0.96 18.56 -5.10
N GLU A 229 2.23 18.85 -4.95
CA GLU A 229 3.25 18.74 -6.01
C GLU A 229 4.35 17.76 -5.61
N LYS A 230 4.99 17.14 -6.61
CA LYS A 230 6.19 16.33 -6.40
C LYS A 230 7.40 17.24 -6.18
N LEU A 231 7.96 17.20 -4.98
CA LEU A 231 9.12 18.01 -4.61
C LEU A 231 10.42 17.39 -5.13
N ILE A 232 10.61 16.10 -4.86
CA ILE A 232 11.77 15.32 -5.28
C ILE A 232 11.38 13.84 -5.32
N GLU A 233 12.16 13.06 -6.07
CA GLU A 233 12.05 11.61 -6.15
C GLU A 233 13.44 11.01 -6.34
N GLY A 234 13.78 9.96 -5.60
CA GLY A 234 15.11 9.34 -5.65
C GLY A 234 15.28 8.26 -4.60
N LYS A 235 16.52 7.78 -4.44
CA LYS A 235 16.85 6.85 -3.34
C LYS A 235 16.63 7.52 -1.98
N PRO A 236 16.31 6.75 -0.93
CA PRO A 236 16.07 7.30 0.40
C PRO A 236 17.15 8.27 0.88
N GLU A 237 18.43 7.92 0.70
CA GLU A 237 19.57 8.73 1.13
C GLU A 237 19.63 10.08 0.38
N THR A 238 19.35 10.06 -0.92
CA THR A 238 19.33 11.27 -1.76
C THR A 238 18.20 12.21 -1.34
N VAL A 239 17.03 11.64 -1.07
CA VAL A 239 15.84 12.39 -0.65
C VAL A 239 16.05 13.03 0.72
N MET A 240 16.64 12.29 1.66
CA MET A 240 16.93 12.81 3.01
C MET A 240 18.01 13.88 3.04
N ALA A 241 18.92 13.91 2.08
CA ALA A 241 19.95 14.92 1.97
C ALA A 241 19.44 16.26 1.39
N ASP A 242 18.26 16.26 0.74
CA ASP A 242 17.71 17.45 0.07
C ASP A 242 17.18 18.47 1.09
N GLU A 243 17.71 19.70 1.04
CA GLU A 243 17.35 20.78 1.97
C GLU A 243 15.86 21.15 1.87
N ARG A 244 15.25 21.07 0.70
CA ARG A 244 13.81 21.35 0.50
C ARG A 244 12.93 20.34 1.24
N VAL A 245 13.40 19.09 1.35
CA VAL A 245 12.71 18.03 2.12
C VAL A 245 12.81 18.33 3.60
N LYS A 246 14.00 18.70 4.09
CA LYS A 246 14.20 19.10 5.49
C LYS A 246 13.32 20.29 5.84
N GLU A 247 13.32 21.33 5.00
CA GLU A 247 12.47 22.51 5.20
C GLU A 247 10.97 22.16 5.22
N ALA A 248 10.50 21.31 4.30
CA ALA A 248 9.09 20.91 4.21
C ALA A 248 8.60 20.12 5.44
N TYR A 249 9.49 19.32 6.06
CA TYR A 249 9.15 18.50 7.23
C TYR A 249 9.35 19.22 8.56
N PHE A 250 10.42 20.00 8.68
CA PHE A 250 10.87 20.50 9.98
C PHE A 250 10.76 22.02 10.12
N GLY A 251 10.47 22.74 9.01
CA GLY A 251 10.56 24.20 8.98
C GLY A 251 12.00 24.66 9.26
N SER A 252 12.31 25.92 9.04
CA SER A 252 13.67 26.48 9.13
C SER A 252 14.32 26.46 10.53
N GLN A 253 13.68 25.91 11.57
CA GLN A 253 14.19 25.99 12.96
C GLN A 253 14.48 24.67 13.68
N LYS A 254 14.24 23.48 13.11
CA LYS A 254 14.36 22.19 13.83
C LYS A 254 15.12 21.07 13.09
N VAL A 255 16.04 21.40 12.20
CA VAL A 255 16.74 20.40 11.38
C VAL A 255 17.72 19.53 12.18
N GLU A 256 18.29 20.02 13.28
CA GLU A 256 19.35 19.32 14.02
C GLU A 256 18.88 18.22 14.98
N GLU A 257 17.69 18.35 15.59
CA GLU A 257 17.24 17.39 16.61
C GLU A 257 16.72 16.04 16.05
N VAL A 258 16.25 15.99 14.81
CA VAL A 258 15.67 14.79 14.23
C VAL A 258 16.71 13.88 13.58
N MET A 259 17.85 14.42 13.15
CA MET A 259 18.96 13.62 12.64
C MET A 259 19.70 12.80 13.71
N LEU A 260 19.59 13.16 14.99
CA LEU A 260 20.20 12.42 16.10
C LEU A 260 19.41 11.17 16.53
N HIS A 261 18.16 11.02 16.03
CA HIS A 261 17.25 9.92 16.38
C HIS A 261 16.73 9.11 15.16
N ALA A 262 17.27 9.36 13.96
CA ALA A 262 16.96 8.59 12.72
C ALA A 262 18.02 7.45 12.45
#